data_0c5e9e6cbf3e1095d4d6b8892c200089
#
_entry.id   0c5e9e6cbf3e1095d4d6b8892c200089
#
_cell.length_a   1.000
_cell.length_b   1.000
_cell.length_c   1.000
_cell.angle_alpha   90.00
_cell.angle_beta   90.00
_cell.angle_gamma   90.00
#
_symmetry.space_group_name_H-M   'P 1'
#
loop_
_entity.id
_entity.type
_entity.pdbx_description
1 polymer ?
#
loop_
_entity_poly.entity_id
_entity_poly.type
_entity_poly.pdbx_seq_one_letter_code
_entity_poly.pdbx_strand_id
1 'polypeptide(L)'
;DDIAPWWTGRRFRKPIRAWAGGKTNETTRDIIQRKLFGPVTGSGATKSVAGTGLIPGHMIGELRWKQGISDLLDYAEIKHRSGQSSTLGLKSYQQGRGAFEGTEQDLIWLDEEPPMEVYGECLIRTATTDGIIMITFTPLDGMTEVASSFLPGGRVPDSNHAGD
;
A
#
# COMPACT_ATOMS: atom_id res chain seq x y z
N ASP A 1 -6.07 -15.43 -14.62
CA ASP A 1 -7.07 -14.50 -15.16
C ASP A 1 -8.27 -14.24 -14.25
N ASP A 2 -8.15 -14.59 -12.98
CA ASP A 2 -9.25 -14.50 -12.03
C ASP A 2 -9.14 -13.29 -11.12
N ILE A 3 -8.79 -12.14 -11.69
CA ILE A 3 -9.06 -10.89 -11.03
C ILE A 3 -10.59 -10.78 -10.97
N ALA A 4 -11.11 -10.62 -9.76
CA ALA A 4 -12.51 -10.51 -9.50
C ALA A 4 -13.24 -9.75 -10.63
N PRO A 5 -14.25 -10.33 -11.28
CA PRO A 5 -14.89 -9.74 -12.45
C PRO A 5 -15.53 -8.36 -12.16
N TRP A 6 -15.72 -8.05 -10.88
CA TRP A 6 -16.21 -6.76 -10.40
C TRP A 6 -15.14 -5.65 -10.37
N TRP A 7 -13.84 -5.96 -10.53
CA TRP A 7 -12.81 -4.95 -10.55
C TRP A 7 -12.83 -4.19 -11.89
N THR A 8 -13.27 -2.96 -11.84
CA THR A 8 -13.30 -2.03 -12.98
C THR A 8 -12.10 -1.07 -13.01
N GLY A 9 -11.22 -1.17 -12.00
CA GLY A 9 -10.06 -0.31 -11.85
C GLY A 9 -8.95 -0.60 -12.85
N ARG A 10 -7.88 0.18 -12.76
CA ARG A 10 -6.71 0.09 -13.65
C ARG A 10 -6.05 -1.29 -13.54
N ARG A 11 -5.66 -1.84 -14.68
CA ARG A 11 -4.87 -3.07 -14.78
C ARG A 11 -3.48 -2.72 -15.29
N PHE A 12 -2.47 -3.15 -14.56
CA PHE A 12 -1.09 -2.97 -14.97
C PHE A 12 -0.66 -4.07 -15.92
N ARG A 13 -0.20 -3.69 -17.12
CA ARG A 13 0.27 -4.63 -18.15
C ARG A 13 1.77 -4.93 -18.04
N LYS A 14 2.49 -4.13 -17.25
CA LYS A 14 3.92 -4.25 -16.97
C LYS A 14 4.13 -4.40 -15.47
N PRO A 15 5.27 -4.95 -15.03
CA PRO A 15 5.66 -4.90 -13.62
C PRO A 15 5.61 -3.47 -13.08
N ILE A 16 5.22 -3.33 -11.83
CA ILE A 16 5.06 -2.05 -11.17
C ILE A 16 5.93 -1.95 -9.92
N ARG A 17 6.16 -0.73 -9.50
CA ARG A 17 6.66 -0.39 -8.17
C ARG A 17 5.50 0.07 -7.32
N ALA A 18 5.34 -0.54 -6.16
CA ALA A 18 4.25 -0.23 -5.24
C ALA A 18 4.76 -0.07 -3.80
N TRP A 19 4.06 0.75 -3.03
CA TRP A 19 4.21 0.83 -1.58
C TRP A 19 2.91 0.50 -0.90
N ALA A 20 3.03 -0.13 0.29
CA ALA A 20 1.95 -0.25 1.25
C ALA A 20 2.44 0.31 2.59
N GLY A 21 1.72 1.26 3.15
CA GLY A 21 2.12 2.00 4.33
C GLY A 21 1.06 2.00 5.42
N GLY A 22 1.50 1.87 6.68
CA GLY A 22 0.67 1.99 7.87
C GLY A 22 1.20 3.02 8.84
N LYS A 23 0.48 3.21 9.95
CA LYS A 23 0.79 4.25 10.93
C LYS A 23 2.14 4.01 11.62
N THR A 24 2.38 2.79 12.08
CA THR A 24 3.62 2.37 12.75
C THR A 24 4.24 1.16 12.08
N ASN A 25 5.48 0.82 12.43
CA ASN A 25 6.11 -0.39 11.95
C ASN A 25 5.36 -1.65 12.41
N GLU A 26 4.81 -1.63 13.64
CA GLU A 26 4.02 -2.72 14.21
C GLU A 26 2.71 -2.89 13.43
N THR A 27 1.97 -1.82 13.18
CA THR A 27 0.72 -1.91 12.39
C THR A 27 0.99 -2.31 10.95
N THR A 28 2.09 -1.86 10.36
CA THR A 28 2.51 -2.28 9.01
C THR A 28 2.81 -3.78 8.98
N ARG A 29 3.52 -4.32 9.99
CA ARG A 29 3.83 -5.74 10.10
C ARG A 29 2.58 -6.58 10.39
N ASP A 30 1.85 -6.23 11.45
CA ASP A 30 0.83 -7.09 12.04
C ASP A 30 -0.51 -7.02 11.29
N ILE A 31 -0.76 -5.93 10.57
CA ILE A 31 -1.99 -5.72 9.80
C ILE A 31 -1.71 -5.84 8.31
N ILE A 32 -0.93 -4.93 7.73
CA ILE A 32 -0.74 -4.82 6.28
C ILE A 32 0.03 -6.04 5.74
N GLN A 33 1.22 -6.29 6.27
CA GLN A 33 2.05 -7.41 5.82
C GLN A 33 1.31 -8.74 6.00
N ARG A 34 0.69 -8.94 7.15
CA ARG A 34 -0.05 -10.18 7.44
C ARG A 34 -1.26 -10.35 6.53
N LYS A 35 -1.98 -9.29 6.22
CA LYS A 35 -3.10 -9.31 5.26
C LYS A 35 -2.63 -9.65 3.85
N LEU A 36 -1.49 -9.10 3.42
CA LEU A 36 -0.98 -9.32 2.07
C LEU A 36 -0.30 -10.68 1.90
N PHE A 37 0.49 -11.13 2.86
CA PHE A 37 1.39 -12.28 2.72
C PHE A 37 1.07 -13.46 3.64
N GLY A 38 0.20 -13.28 4.63
CA GLY A 38 0.01 -14.23 5.72
C GLY A 38 1.07 -14.09 6.82
N PRO A 39 1.09 -14.99 7.81
CA PRO A 39 2.05 -14.97 8.92
C PRO A 39 3.49 -15.22 8.44
N VAL A 40 4.44 -14.72 9.22
CA VAL A 40 5.86 -15.06 9.06
C VAL A 40 6.09 -16.49 9.51
N THR A 41 6.91 -17.22 8.79
CA THR A 41 7.27 -18.63 9.03
C THR A 41 8.78 -18.80 8.99
N GLY A 42 9.29 -19.83 9.68
CA GLY A 42 10.72 -20.11 9.73
C GLY A 42 11.52 -19.09 10.54
N SER A 43 12.85 -19.21 10.48
CA SER A 43 13.78 -18.31 11.16
C SER A 43 15.11 -18.26 10.42
N GLY A 44 15.92 -17.23 10.66
CA GLY A 44 17.24 -17.09 10.03
C GLY A 44 17.17 -17.20 8.51
N ALA A 45 17.95 -18.08 7.92
CA ALA A 45 18.04 -18.28 6.47
C ALA A 45 16.75 -18.88 5.86
N THR A 46 15.91 -19.56 6.68
CA THR A 46 14.64 -20.15 6.23
C THR A 46 13.43 -19.24 6.45
N LYS A 47 13.67 -18.03 6.94
CA LYS A 47 12.61 -17.08 7.24
C LYS A 47 11.85 -16.67 5.98
N SER A 48 10.54 -16.81 6.01
CA SER A 48 9.65 -16.54 4.89
C SER A 48 8.28 -16.10 5.41
N VAL A 49 7.31 -16.00 4.51
CA VAL A 49 5.90 -15.77 4.80
C VAL A 49 5.08 -16.96 4.31
N ALA A 50 3.94 -17.21 4.92
CA ALA A 50 3.10 -18.37 4.59
C ALA A 50 2.48 -18.31 3.19
N GLY A 51 2.34 -17.14 2.59
CA GLY A 51 1.71 -16.95 1.29
C GLY A 51 0.21 -17.27 1.28
N THR A 52 -0.44 -17.11 2.43
CA THR A 52 -1.88 -17.36 2.62
C THR A 52 -2.70 -16.07 2.70
N GLY A 53 -2.06 -14.93 2.45
CA GLY A 53 -2.71 -13.62 2.40
C GLY A 53 -3.38 -13.35 1.05
N LEU A 54 -3.62 -12.07 0.78
CA LEU A 54 -4.21 -11.62 -0.49
C LEU A 54 -3.28 -11.86 -1.69
N ILE A 55 -1.97 -11.94 -1.46
CA ILE A 55 -0.98 -12.31 -2.47
C ILE A 55 -0.68 -13.80 -2.33
N PRO A 56 -1.07 -14.63 -3.32
CA PRO A 56 -0.83 -16.08 -3.26
C PRO A 56 0.65 -16.41 -3.20
N GLY A 57 1.02 -17.43 -2.41
CA GLY A 57 2.41 -17.82 -2.18
C GLY A 57 3.21 -18.09 -3.45
N HIS A 58 2.58 -18.67 -4.50
CA HIS A 58 3.26 -18.94 -5.77
C HIS A 58 3.66 -17.67 -6.55
N MET A 59 3.04 -16.54 -6.23
CA MET A 59 3.39 -15.23 -6.82
C MET A 59 4.47 -14.50 -6.04
N ILE A 60 4.78 -14.90 -4.82
CA ILE A 60 5.80 -14.27 -4.00
C ILE A 60 7.18 -14.70 -4.50
N GLY A 61 8.04 -13.71 -4.77
CA GLY A 61 9.44 -13.88 -5.16
C GLY A 61 10.39 -13.63 -4.00
N GLU A 62 11.45 -12.85 -4.24
CA GLU A 62 12.44 -12.49 -3.22
C GLU A 62 11.80 -11.65 -2.11
N LEU A 63 12.18 -11.94 -0.87
CA LEU A 63 11.77 -11.19 0.31
C LEU A 63 13.01 -10.54 0.95
N ARG A 64 12.92 -9.24 1.23
CA ARG A 64 13.91 -8.53 2.03
C ARG A 64 13.33 -8.05 3.33
N TRP A 65 14.01 -8.42 4.41
CA TRP A 65 13.62 -8.07 5.76
C TRP A 65 14.23 -6.75 6.19
N LYS A 66 13.44 -5.95 6.89
CA LYS A 66 13.88 -4.65 7.38
C LYS A 66 14.89 -4.83 8.49
N GLN A 67 16.00 -4.10 8.43
CA GLN A 67 16.99 -4.13 9.50
C GLN A 67 16.46 -3.42 10.76
N GLY A 68 16.77 -3.98 11.92
CA GLY A 68 16.39 -3.39 13.21
C GLY A 68 14.92 -3.56 13.62
N ILE A 69 14.08 -4.16 12.76
CA ILE A 69 12.67 -4.44 13.08
C ILE A 69 12.37 -5.89 12.79
N SER A 70 12.06 -6.64 13.87
CA SER A 70 11.79 -8.07 13.74
C SER A 70 10.55 -8.30 12.88
N ASP A 71 10.68 -9.28 11.97
CA ASP A 71 9.58 -9.84 11.17
C ASP A 71 8.85 -8.86 10.24
N LEU A 72 9.39 -7.67 10.03
CA LEU A 72 8.89 -6.73 9.05
C LEU A 72 9.70 -6.82 7.75
N LEU A 73 9.00 -6.97 6.64
CA LEU A 73 9.60 -6.85 5.30
C LEU A 73 9.95 -5.40 5.00
N ASP A 74 11.08 -5.18 4.35
CA ASP A 74 11.40 -3.92 3.69
C ASP A 74 10.75 -3.86 2.33
N TYR A 75 10.93 -4.94 1.53
CA TYR A 75 10.15 -5.15 0.32
C TYR A 75 10.00 -6.64 -0.03
N ALA A 76 9.06 -6.90 -0.92
CA ALA A 76 8.85 -8.19 -1.55
C ALA A 76 8.77 -8.05 -3.08
N GLU A 77 9.29 -9.02 -3.79
CA GLU A 77 9.03 -9.19 -5.22
C GLU A 77 7.74 -9.98 -5.43
N ILE A 78 6.93 -9.50 -6.36
CA ILE A 78 5.68 -10.15 -6.77
C ILE A 78 5.78 -10.49 -8.24
N LYS A 79 5.70 -11.78 -8.56
CA LYS A 79 5.78 -12.28 -9.94
C LYS A 79 4.66 -11.69 -10.78
N HIS A 80 5.04 -11.09 -11.89
CA HIS A 80 4.10 -10.56 -12.86
C HIS A 80 3.93 -11.57 -14.02
N ARG A 81 2.75 -11.59 -14.64
CA ARG A 81 2.44 -12.50 -15.77
C ARG A 81 3.38 -12.38 -16.98
N SER A 82 4.15 -11.28 -17.08
CA SER A 82 5.17 -11.11 -18.12
C SER A 82 6.43 -11.93 -17.90
N GLY A 83 6.55 -12.63 -16.76
CA GLY A 83 7.76 -13.33 -16.34
C GLY A 83 8.76 -12.47 -15.56
N GLN A 84 8.50 -11.17 -15.44
CA GLN A 84 9.28 -10.24 -14.61
C GLN A 84 8.63 -10.07 -13.24
N SER A 85 9.25 -9.32 -12.34
CA SER A 85 8.72 -9.05 -11.00
C SER A 85 8.33 -7.60 -10.80
N SER A 86 7.19 -7.36 -10.15
CA SER A 86 6.84 -6.10 -9.50
C SER A 86 7.49 -6.05 -8.13
N THR A 87 7.69 -4.86 -7.57
CA THR A 87 8.19 -4.68 -6.21
C THR A 87 7.14 -4.03 -5.33
N LEU A 88 7.00 -4.53 -4.10
CA LEU A 88 6.12 -3.99 -3.09
C LEU A 88 6.92 -3.66 -1.84
N GLY A 89 7.17 -2.38 -1.58
CA GLY A 89 7.83 -1.88 -0.37
C GLY A 89 6.84 -1.67 0.77
N LEU A 90 7.25 -2.02 1.99
CA LEU A 90 6.46 -1.79 3.20
C LEU A 90 7.05 -0.61 3.99
N LYS A 91 6.19 0.35 4.32
CA LYS A 91 6.58 1.61 4.96
C LYS A 91 5.68 1.94 6.14
N SER A 92 6.13 2.85 7.00
CA SER A 92 5.31 3.37 8.09
C SER A 92 5.44 4.88 8.19
N TYR A 93 4.35 5.55 8.61
CA TYR A 93 4.33 7.02 8.76
C TYR A 93 5.26 7.49 9.89
N GLN A 94 5.47 6.64 10.91
CA GLN A 94 6.42 6.97 11.98
C GLN A 94 7.86 7.15 11.49
N GLN A 95 8.21 6.66 10.30
CA GLN A 95 9.51 6.89 9.69
C GLN A 95 9.65 8.31 9.11
N GLY A 96 8.54 9.05 9.09
CA GLY A 96 8.47 10.40 8.55
C GLY A 96 8.48 10.46 7.02
N ARG A 97 8.33 11.68 6.50
CA ARG A 97 8.29 11.98 5.07
C ARG A 97 9.47 11.38 4.29
N GLY A 98 10.69 11.44 4.86
CA GLY A 98 11.91 10.97 4.19
C GLY A 98 11.87 9.50 3.76
N ALA A 99 11.10 8.66 4.45
CA ALA A 99 10.91 7.26 4.05
C ALA A 99 10.11 7.10 2.74
N PHE A 100 9.35 8.11 2.36
CA PHE A 100 8.53 8.16 1.14
C PHE A 100 9.19 8.96 0.02
N GLU A 101 10.38 9.46 0.23
CA GLU A 101 11.18 10.10 -0.81
C GLU A 101 11.87 9.06 -1.70
N GLY A 102 12.31 9.48 -2.89
CA GLY A 102 13.16 8.70 -3.79
C GLY A 102 12.43 8.25 -5.06
N THR A 103 12.13 6.97 -5.17
CA THR A 103 11.68 6.37 -6.43
C THR A 103 10.20 6.65 -6.76
N GLU A 104 9.92 6.79 -8.04
CA GLU A 104 8.55 6.84 -8.58
C GLU A 104 7.79 5.55 -8.27
N GLN A 105 6.49 5.67 -8.03
CA GLN A 105 5.61 4.56 -7.71
C GLN A 105 4.40 4.54 -8.65
N ASP A 106 3.97 3.34 -9.04
CA ASP A 106 2.78 3.13 -9.85
C ASP A 106 1.53 2.93 -8.99
N LEU A 107 1.71 2.44 -7.76
CA LEU A 107 0.63 2.21 -6.80
C LEU A 107 1.13 2.46 -5.38
N ILE A 108 0.36 3.22 -4.62
CA ILE A 108 0.59 3.41 -3.19
C ILE A 108 -0.70 3.11 -2.45
N TRP A 109 -0.65 2.18 -1.49
CA TRP A 109 -1.74 1.93 -0.56
C TRP A 109 -1.34 2.42 0.83
N LEU A 110 -2.12 3.32 1.39
CA LEU A 110 -1.96 3.87 2.72
C LEU A 110 -3.11 3.39 3.60
N ASP A 111 -2.81 2.59 4.61
CA ASP A 111 -3.79 2.12 5.59
C ASP A 111 -3.78 3.05 6.79
N GLU A 112 -4.94 3.52 7.18
CA GLU A 112 -5.20 4.67 8.02
C GLU A 112 -4.76 6.01 7.36
N GLU A 113 -5.32 7.09 7.86
CA GLU A 113 -5.04 8.43 7.33
C GLU A 113 -3.58 8.81 7.54
N PRO A 114 -2.83 9.12 6.47
CA PRO A 114 -1.44 9.55 6.60
C PRO A 114 -1.35 11.01 7.05
N PRO A 115 -0.23 11.42 7.69
CA PRO A 115 0.10 12.84 7.82
C PRO A 115 0.15 13.51 6.44
N MET A 116 -0.26 14.79 6.37
CA MET A 116 -0.32 15.53 5.10
C MET A 116 1.04 15.59 4.38
N GLU A 117 2.14 15.68 5.12
CA GLU A 117 3.49 15.66 4.56
C GLU A 117 3.84 14.33 3.87
N VAL A 118 3.37 13.19 4.39
CA VAL A 118 3.53 11.86 3.78
C VAL A 118 2.64 11.76 2.54
N TYR A 119 1.39 12.20 2.64
CA TYR A 119 0.46 12.19 1.51
C TYR A 119 0.97 13.06 0.36
N GLY A 120 1.44 14.27 0.65
CA GLY A 120 2.03 15.17 -0.35
C GLY A 120 3.23 14.53 -1.07
N GLU A 121 4.10 13.82 -0.33
CA GLU A 121 5.22 13.09 -0.95
C GLU A 121 4.72 11.95 -1.85
N CYS A 122 3.70 11.21 -1.43
CA CYS A 122 3.09 10.16 -2.25
C CYS A 122 2.52 10.71 -3.57
N LEU A 123 1.89 11.90 -3.56
CA LEU A 123 1.44 12.56 -4.78
C LEU A 123 2.59 12.85 -5.74
N ILE A 124 3.73 13.32 -5.22
CA ILE A 124 4.92 13.56 -6.04
C ILE A 124 5.43 12.27 -6.66
N ARG A 125 5.47 11.17 -5.89
CA ARG A 125 5.97 9.86 -6.37
C ARG A 125 5.09 9.22 -7.43
N THR A 126 3.82 9.53 -7.48
CA THR A 126 2.87 8.98 -8.47
C THR A 126 2.62 9.88 -9.66
N ALA A 127 3.05 11.14 -9.61
CA ALA A 127 2.75 12.14 -10.64
C ALA A 127 3.30 11.78 -12.04
N THR A 128 4.52 11.25 -12.11
CA THR A 128 5.18 10.92 -13.39
C THR A 128 4.74 9.58 -13.98
N THR A 129 4.23 8.68 -13.15
CA THR A 129 3.76 7.34 -13.56
C THR A 129 2.26 7.31 -13.85
N ASP A 130 1.58 8.45 -13.65
CA ASP A 130 0.12 8.46 -13.60
C ASP A 130 -0.39 7.38 -12.61
N GLY A 131 0.29 7.27 -11.47
CA GLY A 131 0.08 6.21 -10.49
C GLY A 131 -1.21 6.38 -9.70
N ILE A 132 -1.54 5.35 -8.93
CA ILE A 132 -2.75 5.33 -8.10
C ILE A 132 -2.33 5.44 -6.63
N ILE A 133 -3.01 6.32 -5.90
CA ILE A 133 -2.97 6.34 -4.43
C ILE A 133 -4.33 5.87 -3.93
N MET A 134 -4.31 4.87 -3.07
CA MET A 134 -5.48 4.34 -2.37
C MET A 134 -5.27 4.54 -0.86
N ILE A 135 -6.25 5.11 -0.20
CA ILE A 135 -6.24 5.28 1.26
C ILE A 135 -7.46 4.55 1.83
N THR A 136 -7.22 3.72 2.85
CA THR A 136 -8.26 3.02 3.60
C THR A 136 -8.25 3.53 5.03
N PHE A 137 -9.24 4.33 5.43
CA PHE A 137 -9.30 4.91 6.77
C PHE A 137 -10.73 5.17 7.21
N THR A 138 -10.92 5.32 8.52
CA THR A 138 -12.16 5.82 9.12
C THR A 138 -11.90 7.25 9.60
N PRO A 139 -12.67 8.25 9.16
CA PRO A 139 -12.44 9.65 9.51
C PRO A 139 -12.89 9.93 10.96
N LEU A 140 -12.12 9.44 11.93
CA LEU A 140 -12.42 9.60 13.37
C LEU A 140 -12.22 11.02 13.84
N ASP A 141 -11.29 11.75 13.24
CA ASP A 141 -10.97 13.14 13.57
C ASP A 141 -11.78 14.16 12.75
N GLY A 142 -12.83 13.69 12.08
CA GLY A 142 -13.68 14.52 11.23
C GLY A 142 -13.05 14.83 9.87
N MET A 143 -13.34 16.02 9.35
CA MET A 143 -12.87 16.48 8.04
C MET A 143 -11.46 17.06 8.13
N THR A 144 -10.47 16.21 8.06
CA THR A 144 -9.07 16.60 7.98
C THR A 144 -8.71 17.13 6.59
N GLU A 145 -7.52 17.68 6.43
CA GLU A 145 -7.01 18.19 5.16
C GLU A 145 -6.86 17.05 4.12
N VAL A 146 -6.37 15.88 4.55
CA VAL A 146 -6.27 14.70 3.67
C VAL A 146 -7.65 14.20 3.28
N ALA A 147 -8.57 14.02 4.24
CA ALA A 147 -9.93 13.58 3.96
C ALA A 147 -10.65 14.54 3.00
N SER A 148 -10.50 15.85 3.21
CA SER A 148 -11.07 16.89 2.36
C SER A 148 -10.57 16.85 0.92
N SER A 149 -9.32 16.42 0.68
CA SER A 149 -8.76 16.34 -0.66
C SER A 149 -9.44 15.31 -1.57
N PHE A 150 -10.15 14.34 -0.99
CA PHE A 150 -10.90 13.30 -1.72
C PHE A 150 -12.37 13.68 -2.00
N LEU A 151 -12.83 14.80 -1.48
CA LEU A 151 -14.22 15.23 -1.65
C LEU A 151 -14.35 16.33 -2.71
N PRO A 152 -15.37 16.27 -3.58
CA PRO A 152 -15.66 17.33 -4.53
C PRO A 152 -15.88 18.67 -3.80
N GLY A 153 -15.03 19.66 -4.09
CA GLY A 153 -15.08 20.96 -3.41
C GLY A 153 -14.72 20.94 -1.92
N GLY A 154 -14.08 19.85 -1.42
CA GLY A 154 -13.69 19.71 -0.03
C GLY A 154 -14.86 19.55 0.95
N ARG A 155 -16.04 19.19 0.47
CA ARG A 155 -17.27 19.06 1.29
C ARG A 155 -17.94 17.71 1.08
N VAL A 156 -18.52 17.17 2.15
CA VAL A 156 -19.42 16.01 2.04
C VAL A 156 -20.63 16.44 1.20
N PRO A 157 -21.01 15.69 0.14
CA PRO A 157 -22.23 15.96 -0.59
C PRO A 157 -23.43 15.95 0.37
N ASP A 158 -24.25 16.99 0.31
CA ASP A 158 -25.48 17.04 1.10
C ASP A 158 -26.36 15.83 0.75
N SER A 159 -26.73 15.04 1.73
CA SER A 159 -27.60 13.86 1.58
C SER A 159 -29.03 14.19 1.13
N ASN A 160 -29.33 15.45 0.92
CA ASN A 160 -30.69 15.95 0.60
C ASN A 160 -31.02 16.01 -0.89
N HIS A 161 -30.16 15.46 -1.79
CA HIS A 161 -30.46 15.43 -3.24
C HIS A 161 -30.63 13.99 -3.77
N ALA A 162 -31.07 13.05 -2.94
CA ALA A 162 -31.53 11.75 -3.40
C ALA A 162 -33.09 11.73 -3.40
N GLY A 163 -33.68 12.48 -4.34
CA GLY A 163 -35.13 12.49 -4.47
C GLY A 163 -35.63 13.63 -5.37
N ASP A 164 -35.53 13.44 -6.67
CA ASP A 164 -36.50 13.86 -7.69
C ASP A 164 -36.31 12.99 -8.93
#